data_9dbaf6f345bdff19d3cfd32908525f5e
#
_entry.id   9dbaf6f345bdff19d3cfd32908525f5e
#
_cell.length_a   1.000
_cell.length_b   1.000
_cell.length_c   1.000
_cell.angle_alpha   90.00
_cell.angle_beta   90.00
_cell.angle_gamma   90.00
#
_symmetry.space_group_name_H-M   'P 1'
#
loop_
_entity.id
_entity.type
_entity.pdbx_description
1 polymer ?
#
loop_
_entity_poly.entity_id
_entity_poly.type
_entity_poly.pdbx_seq_one_letter_code
_entity_poly.pdbx_strand_id
1 'polypeptide(L)'
;MSPKKTFEEINPRFLEAARDSMIRLLAMAISVLALATSAQAQDRPPAFQQMFKAYGFESFGQVEKIRYTFNIEAPGLNLSRGWEWEPKTDLISYEGKDNDGKLVKVTYSRSQLGSQSDVVKNEIDPAFSNDNYWLLLVLHFSWDGSATVTDEGTQKLPLGNGSARRVVVKYPSEGGYAPGDTWELYVGADNRIEEFVYHGGGPGTQKRPKLLMATWTDYKKAGPLLISTDHRGTADGNPLRLFFSDVSVKLTGSDNWVNAQ
;
A
#
# COMPACT_ATOMS: atom_id res chain seq x y z
N MET A 1 -61.72 -13.82 -41.31
CA MET A 1 -62.24 -13.66 -39.94
C MET A 1 -61.17 -14.19 -38.98
N SER A 2 -60.44 -13.32 -38.34
CA SER A 2 -59.39 -13.69 -37.38
C SER A 2 -59.86 -13.37 -35.96
N PRO A 3 -59.69 -14.25 -34.98
CA PRO A 3 -60.22 -14.00 -33.62
C PRO A 3 -59.30 -13.01 -32.88
N LYS A 4 -59.91 -11.99 -32.28
CA LYS A 4 -59.30 -11.06 -31.34
C LYS A 4 -58.98 -11.82 -30.04
N LYS A 5 -57.69 -11.82 -29.65
CA LYS A 5 -57.29 -12.22 -28.27
C LYS A 5 -57.72 -11.14 -27.30
N THR A 6 -58.59 -11.54 -26.35
CA THR A 6 -58.96 -10.75 -25.18
C THR A 6 -57.79 -10.71 -24.19
N PHE A 7 -57.44 -9.52 -23.73
CA PHE A 7 -56.53 -9.35 -22.61
C PHE A 7 -57.23 -9.85 -21.34
N GLU A 8 -56.66 -10.86 -20.70
CA GLU A 8 -57.04 -11.26 -19.35
C GLU A 8 -56.64 -10.16 -18.36
N GLU A 9 -57.59 -9.63 -17.62
CA GLU A 9 -57.33 -8.69 -16.52
C GLU A 9 -56.52 -9.39 -15.43
N ILE A 10 -55.28 -8.89 -15.19
CA ILE A 10 -54.43 -9.38 -14.11
C ILE A 10 -55.06 -9.00 -12.78
N ASN A 11 -55.35 -9.99 -11.95
CA ASN A 11 -56.01 -9.84 -10.64
C ASN A 11 -55.19 -8.90 -9.73
N PRO A 12 -55.77 -7.76 -9.26
CA PRO A 12 -55.05 -6.78 -8.45
C PRO A 12 -54.43 -7.32 -7.15
N ARG A 13 -54.96 -8.41 -6.59
CA ARG A 13 -54.39 -9.09 -5.42
C ARG A 13 -53.03 -9.75 -5.71
N PHE A 14 -52.76 -10.14 -6.95
CA PHE A 14 -51.47 -10.70 -7.37
C PHE A 14 -50.38 -9.63 -7.44
N LEU A 15 -50.74 -8.40 -7.83
CA LEU A 15 -49.83 -7.26 -7.88
C LEU A 15 -49.46 -6.74 -6.49
N GLU A 16 -50.41 -6.77 -5.52
CA GLU A 16 -50.14 -6.41 -4.13
C GLU A 16 -49.21 -7.42 -3.44
N ALA A 17 -49.44 -8.72 -3.62
CA ALA A 17 -48.59 -9.76 -3.05
C ALA A 17 -47.14 -9.74 -3.63
N ALA A 18 -47.01 -9.45 -4.93
CA ALA A 18 -45.69 -9.29 -5.57
C ALA A 18 -44.95 -8.04 -5.08
N ARG A 19 -45.66 -6.92 -4.84
CA ARG A 19 -45.10 -5.69 -4.31
C ARG A 19 -44.63 -5.85 -2.88
N ASP A 20 -45.39 -6.51 -2.01
CA ASP A 20 -45.01 -6.78 -0.61
C ASP A 20 -43.82 -7.74 -0.49
N SER A 21 -43.75 -8.76 -1.36
CA SER A 21 -42.59 -9.65 -1.44
C SER A 21 -41.33 -8.92 -1.91
N MET A 22 -41.45 -8.02 -2.87
CA MET A 22 -40.34 -7.23 -3.37
C MET A 22 -39.81 -6.24 -2.34
N ILE A 23 -40.73 -5.60 -1.57
CA ILE A 23 -40.35 -4.69 -0.47
C ILE A 23 -39.65 -5.45 0.66
N ARG A 24 -40.12 -6.66 1.01
CA ARG A 24 -39.45 -7.49 2.04
C ARG A 24 -38.09 -8.00 1.58
N LEU A 25 -37.92 -8.37 0.31
CA LEU A 25 -36.61 -8.73 -0.29
C LEU A 25 -35.66 -7.54 -0.35
N LEU A 26 -36.15 -6.35 -0.67
CA LEU A 26 -35.34 -5.12 -0.66
C LEU A 26 -34.90 -4.74 0.77
N ALA A 27 -35.80 -4.86 1.76
CA ALA A 27 -35.50 -4.62 3.16
C ALA A 27 -34.49 -5.63 3.73
N MET A 28 -34.56 -6.91 3.32
CA MET A 28 -33.58 -7.93 3.67
C MET A 28 -32.20 -7.67 3.01
N ALA A 29 -32.19 -7.26 1.74
CA ALA A 29 -30.95 -6.92 1.03
C ALA A 29 -30.25 -5.70 1.64
N ILE A 30 -31.01 -4.69 2.08
CA ILE A 30 -30.45 -3.50 2.76
C ILE A 30 -29.93 -3.88 4.15
N SER A 31 -30.57 -4.78 4.87
CA SER A 31 -30.11 -5.25 6.19
C SER A 31 -28.85 -6.11 6.08
N VAL A 32 -28.70 -6.92 5.03
CA VAL A 32 -27.48 -7.71 4.76
C VAL A 32 -26.34 -6.81 4.28
N LEU A 33 -26.62 -5.76 3.50
CA LEU A 33 -25.61 -4.79 3.07
C LEU A 33 -25.11 -3.92 4.26
N ALA A 34 -25.98 -3.59 5.21
CA ALA A 34 -25.61 -2.84 6.41
C ALA A 34 -24.78 -3.68 7.41
N LEU A 35 -24.88 -5.01 7.36
CA LEU A 35 -24.04 -5.93 8.15
C LEU A 35 -22.70 -6.24 7.48
N ALA A 36 -22.56 -6.03 6.17
CA ALA A 36 -21.30 -6.23 5.45
C ALA A 36 -20.35 -5.00 5.50
N THR A 37 -20.81 -3.85 6.00
CA THR A 37 -19.98 -2.63 6.11
C THR A 37 -19.38 -2.39 7.49
N SER A 38 -19.58 -3.27 8.45
CA SER A 38 -18.68 -3.36 9.59
C SER A 38 -17.53 -4.34 9.23
N ALA A 39 -16.74 -4.03 8.21
CA ALA A 39 -15.33 -4.38 8.23
C ALA A 39 -14.81 -3.70 9.50
N GLN A 40 -14.77 -4.46 10.61
CA GLN A 40 -14.18 -4.01 11.86
C GLN A 40 -12.83 -3.44 11.48
N ALA A 41 -12.65 -2.15 11.71
CA ALA A 41 -11.32 -1.57 11.77
C ALA A 41 -10.60 -2.45 12.79
N GLN A 42 -9.77 -3.37 12.30
CA GLN A 42 -9.11 -4.36 13.14
C GLN A 42 -8.33 -3.56 14.16
N ASP A 43 -8.59 -3.79 15.44
CA ASP A 43 -8.01 -3.01 16.52
C ASP A 43 -6.49 -3.19 16.45
N ARG A 44 -5.80 -2.21 15.86
CA ARG A 44 -4.36 -2.28 15.66
C ARG A 44 -3.68 -2.19 17.02
N PRO A 45 -2.68 -3.05 17.33
CA PRO A 45 -1.98 -3.00 18.60
C PRO A 45 -1.45 -1.60 18.91
N PRO A 46 -1.41 -1.18 20.19
CA PRO A 46 -0.89 0.13 20.59
C PRO A 46 0.52 0.42 20.04
N ALA A 47 1.38 -0.60 19.95
CA ALA A 47 2.71 -0.47 19.34
C ALA A 47 2.65 -0.02 17.88
N PHE A 48 1.71 -0.53 17.09
CA PHE A 48 1.53 -0.10 15.72
C PHE A 48 1.02 1.34 15.63
N GLN A 49 0.07 1.73 16.50
CA GLN A 49 -0.45 3.10 16.53
C GLN A 49 0.65 4.10 16.93
N GLN A 50 1.49 3.76 17.91
CA GLN A 50 2.64 4.58 18.31
C GLN A 50 3.67 4.72 17.19
N MET A 51 3.95 3.63 16.47
CA MET A 51 4.81 3.66 15.28
C MET A 51 4.22 4.57 14.21
N PHE A 52 2.94 4.41 13.83
CA PHE A 52 2.26 5.26 12.86
C PHE A 52 2.36 6.76 13.21
N LYS A 53 2.18 7.10 14.49
CA LYS A 53 2.33 8.45 14.99
C LYS A 53 3.78 8.94 14.93
N ALA A 54 4.76 8.10 15.30
CA ALA A 54 6.18 8.47 15.26
C ALA A 54 6.66 8.80 13.84
N TYR A 55 6.07 8.19 12.82
CA TYR A 55 6.33 8.51 11.42
C TYR A 55 5.59 9.77 10.92
N GLY A 56 4.76 10.40 11.77
CA GLY A 56 4.00 11.61 11.42
C GLY A 56 2.85 11.38 10.46
N PHE A 57 2.41 10.14 10.27
CA PHE A 57 1.39 9.79 9.27
C PHE A 57 -0.02 10.27 9.63
N GLU A 58 -0.26 10.66 10.90
CA GLU A 58 -1.49 11.39 11.27
C GLU A 58 -1.63 12.71 10.49
N SER A 59 -0.51 13.30 10.08
CA SER A 59 -0.46 14.55 9.31
C SER A 59 -0.32 14.35 7.81
N PHE A 60 -0.39 13.10 7.31
CA PHE A 60 -0.22 12.81 5.88
C PHE A 60 -1.21 13.57 4.99
N GLY A 61 -2.42 13.85 5.46
CA GLY A 61 -3.42 14.65 4.74
C GLY A 61 -2.98 16.09 4.42
N GLN A 62 -1.92 16.61 5.07
CA GLN A 62 -1.33 17.90 4.76
C GLN A 62 -0.35 17.86 3.57
N VAL A 63 0.07 16.68 3.15
CA VAL A 63 0.99 16.49 2.03
C VAL A 63 0.22 16.67 0.72
N GLU A 64 0.65 17.63 -0.09
CA GLU A 64 0.14 17.88 -1.44
C GLU A 64 0.88 17.00 -2.45
N LYS A 65 2.23 17.00 -2.35
CA LYS A 65 3.10 16.23 -3.23
C LYS A 65 4.25 15.59 -2.45
N ILE A 66 4.69 14.45 -2.93
CA ILE A 66 5.92 13.78 -2.48
C ILE A 66 6.82 13.56 -3.70
N ARG A 67 8.11 13.86 -3.55
CA ARG A 67 9.15 13.55 -4.53
C ARG A 67 10.22 12.69 -3.88
N TYR A 68 10.72 11.71 -4.61
CA TYR A 68 11.81 10.85 -4.15
C TYR A 68 12.46 10.11 -5.33
N THR A 69 13.68 9.67 -5.12
CA THR A 69 14.37 8.71 -6.00
C THR A 69 14.53 7.39 -5.25
N PHE A 70 13.96 6.32 -5.78
CA PHE A 70 14.10 4.96 -5.28
C PHE A 70 15.32 4.32 -5.93
N ASN A 71 16.20 3.71 -5.12
CA ASN A 71 17.43 3.09 -5.58
C ASN A 71 17.58 1.68 -5.02
N ILE A 72 18.11 0.76 -5.84
CA ILE A 72 18.54 -0.59 -5.43
C ILE A 72 19.97 -0.82 -5.91
N GLU A 73 20.81 -1.33 -5.01
CA GLU A 73 22.13 -1.86 -5.28
C GLU A 73 22.19 -3.32 -4.84
N ALA A 74 22.45 -4.22 -5.78
CA ALA A 74 22.63 -5.66 -5.54
C ALA A 74 23.63 -6.22 -6.57
N PRO A 75 24.20 -7.42 -6.38
CA PRO A 75 25.08 -8.03 -7.36
C PRO A 75 24.43 -8.11 -8.74
N GLY A 76 25.02 -7.42 -9.72
CA GLY A 76 24.50 -7.34 -11.10
C GLY A 76 23.28 -6.44 -11.31
N LEU A 77 22.82 -5.72 -10.28
CA LEU A 77 21.69 -4.81 -10.36
C LEU A 77 22.02 -3.45 -9.75
N ASN A 78 21.87 -2.40 -10.54
CA ASN A 78 21.89 -1.02 -10.08
C ASN A 78 20.69 -0.31 -10.71
N LEU A 79 19.69 0.03 -9.89
CA LEU A 79 18.42 0.61 -10.32
C LEU A 79 18.23 1.98 -9.67
N SER A 80 17.73 2.93 -10.45
CA SER A 80 17.35 4.26 -9.95
C SER A 80 16.09 4.73 -10.68
N ARG A 81 15.07 5.16 -9.92
CA ARG A 81 13.78 5.63 -10.44
C ARG A 81 13.33 6.88 -9.69
N GLY A 82 13.13 7.96 -10.41
CA GLY A 82 12.64 9.22 -9.88
C GLY A 82 11.11 9.30 -9.94
N TRP A 83 10.49 9.71 -8.85
CA TRP A 83 9.05 9.81 -8.69
C TRP A 83 8.63 11.17 -8.15
N GLU A 84 7.51 11.68 -8.65
CA GLU A 84 6.69 12.71 -7.99
C GLU A 84 5.26 12.23 -7.96
N TRP A 85 4.62 12.26 -6.80
CA TRP A 85 3.25 11.79 -6.59
C TRP A 85 2.42 12.84 -5.90
N GLU A 86 1.21 13.03 -6.40
CA GLU A 86 0.15 13.86 -5.79
C GLU A 86 -0.91 12.94 -5.18
N PRO A 87 -0.89 12.67 -3.86
CA PRO A 87 -1.81 11.70 -3.24
C PRO A 87 -3.30 11.98 -3.46
N LYS A 88 -3.69 13.26 -3.51
CA LYS A 88 -5.11 13.66 -3.64
C LYS A 88 -5.68 13.47 -5.04
N THR A 89 -4.87 13.62 -6.07
CA THR A 89 -5.28 13.50 -7.47
C THR A 89 -4.84 12.20 -8.11
N ASP A 90 -3.99 11.45 -7.39
CA ASP A 90 -3.31 10.23 -7.85
C ASP A 90 -2.56 10.44 -9.18
N LEU A 91 -2.01 11.67 -9.34
CA LEU A 91 -1.16 12.04 -10.45
C LEU A 91 0.28 11.63 -10.14
N ILE A 92 0.91 10.90 -11.06
CA ILE A 92 2.25 10.35 -10.89
C ILE A 92 3.13 10.81 -12.03
N SER A 93 4.31 11.35 -11.71
CA SER A 93 5.37 11.60 -12.66
C SER A 93 6.53 10.65 -12.41
N TYR A 94 7.04 10.06 -13.47
CA TYR A 94 8.15 9.12 -13.50
C TYR A 94 9.29 9.66 -14.35
N GLU A 95 10.52 9.45 -13.88
CA GLU A 95 11.73 9.65 -14.65
C GLU A 95 12.71 8.51 -14.33
N GLY A 96 13.05 7.71 -15.35
CA GLY A 96 13.92 6.55 -15.19
C GLY A 96 14.07 5.76 -16.47
N LYS A 97 14.40 4.48 -16.36
CA LYS A 97 14.50 3.55 -17.50
C LYS A 97 13.35 2.55 -17.48
N ASP A 98 12.87 2.17 -18.66
CA ASP A 98 12.00 1.01 -18.84
C ASP A 98 12.80 -0.30 -18.78
N ASN A 99 12.13 -1.44 -18.95
CA ASN A 99 12.76 -2.75 -18.91
C ASN A 99 13.77 -2.98 -20.04
N ASP A 100 13.64 -2.23 -21.14
CA ASP A 100 14.58 -2.25 -22.28
C ASP A 100 15.78 -1.32 -22.07
N GLY A 101 15.83 -0.61 -20.93
CA GLY A 101 16.89 0.34 -20.57
C GLY A 101 16.77 1.71 -21.24
N LYS A 102 15.67 2.00 -21.93
CA LYS A 102 15.39 3.29 -22.56
C LYS A 102 14.92 4.30 -21.52
N LEU A 103 15.43 5.53 -21.62
CA LEU A 103 14.97 6.63 -20.77
C LEU A 103 13.50 6.96 -21.04
N VAL A 104 12.71 7.02 -19.99
CA VAL A 104 11.29 7.36 -20.02
C VAL A 104 11.04 8.49 -19.02
N LYS A 105 10.31 9.50 -19.48
CA LYS A 105 9.75 10.55 -18.64
C LYS A 105 8.28 10.68 -18.99
N VAL A 106 7.40 10.42 -18.02
CA VAL A 106 5.96 10.41 -18.21
C VAL A 106 5.22 10.88 -16.98
N THR A 107 4.10 11.57 -17.20
CA THR A 107 3.13 11.89 -16.15
C THR A 107 1.81 11.26 -16.52
N TYR A 108 1.19 10.56 -15.56
CA TYR A 108 -0.09 9.86 -15.76
C TYR A 108 -0.94 9.90 -14.50
N SER A 109 -2.25 9.74 -14.67
CA SER A 109 -3.19 9.57 -13.56
C SER A 109 -3.57 8.09 -13.43
N ARG A 110 -3.48 7.52 -12.23
CA ARG A 110 -3.89 6.14 -11.97
C ARG A 110 -5.38 5.91 -12.16
N SER A 111 -6.20 6.93 -11.92
CA SER A 111 -7.65 6.84 -12.22
C SER A 111 -7.94 6.62 -13.71
N GLN A 112 -6.96 6.91 -14.60
CA GLN A 112 -7.04 6.73 -16.03
C GLN A 112 -6.03 5.68 -16.54
N LEU A 113 -5.58 4.77 -15.68
CA LEU A 113 -4.54 3.79 -16.02
C LEU A 113 -4.92 2.93 -17.23
N GLY A 114 -6.19 2.56 -17.39
CA GLY A 114 -6.67 1.77 -18.52
C GLY A 114 -6.43 2.40 -19.91
N SER A 115 -6.34 3.73 -19.99
CA SER A 115 -6.08 4.47 -21.23
C SER A 115 -4.60 4.79 -21.47
N GLN A 116 -3.72 4.44 -20.53
CA GLN A 116 -2.29 4.68 -20.66
C GLN A 116 -1.60 3.69 -21.61
N SER A 117 -0.35 3.99 -21.98
CA SER A 117 0.48 3.09 -22.79
C SER A 117 0.75 1.78 -22.05
N ASP A 118 1.11 0.72 -22.81
CA ASP A 118 1.45 -0.57 -22.24
C ASP A 118 2.67 -0.50 -21.31
N VAL A 119 3.65 0.33 -21.60
CA VAL A 119 4.80 0.59 -20.72
C VAL A 119 4.35 1.18 -19.38
N VAL A 120 3.43 2.14 -19.39
CA VAL A 120 2.89 2.71 -18.14
C VAL A 120 2.13 1.65 -17.35
N LYS A 121 1.22 0.90 -18.01
CA LYS A 121 0.37 -0.10 -17.34
C LYS A 121 1.14 -1.28 -16.77
N ASN A 122 2.13 -1.78 -17.52
CA ASN A 122 2.75 -3.07 -17.23
C ASN A 122 4.12 -2.96 -16.55
N GLU A 123 4.75 -1.78 -16.58
CA GLU A 123 6.09 -1.57 -16.04
C GLU A 123 6.13 -0.43 -15.01
N ILE A 124 5.69 0.78 -15.40
CA ILE A 124 5.88 1.99 -14.60
C ILE A 124 4.94 2.01 -13.39
N ASP A 125 3.63 1.79 -13.56
CA ASP A 125 2.68 1.80 -12.45
C ASP A 125 2.91 0.67 -11.43
N PRO A 126 3.22 -0.56 -11.84
CA PRO A 126 3.68 -1.59 -10.90
C PRO A 126 4.97 -1.22 -10.16
N ALA A 127 5.93 -0.57 -10.82
CA ALA A 127 7.14 -0.09 -10.19
C ALA A 127 6.84 1.04 -9.18
N PHE A 128 5.98 2.01 -9.54
CA PHE A 128 5.51 3.03 -8.61
C PHE A 128 4.88 2.41 -7.36
N SER A 129 3.98 1.45 -7.54
CA SER A 129 3.31 0.78 -6.42
C SER A 129 4.30 0.12 -5.47
N ASN A 130 5.33 -0.56 -6.01
CA ASN A 130 6.39 -1.16 -5.20
C ASN A 130 7.22 -0.09 -4.48
N ASP A 131 7.71 0.92 -5.18
CA ASP A 131 8.65 1.90 -4.63
C ASP A 131 8.01 2.81 -3.59
N ASN A 132 6.74 3.20 -3.84
CA ASN A 132 5.94 3.97 -2.90
C ASN A 132 5.61 3.16 -1.64
N TYR A 133 5.35 1.85 -1.80
CA TYR A 133 5.13 0.94 -0.69
C TYR A 133 6.35 0.91 0.26
N TRP A 134 7.56 0.82 -0.28
CA TRP A 134 8.79 0.86 0.51
C TRP A 134 9.00 2.20 1.22
N LEU A 135 8.74 3.33 0.53
CA LEU A 135 8.90 4.66 1.11
C LEU A 135 7.96 4.90 2.30
N LEU A 136 6.70 4.45 2.17
CA LEU A 136 5.60 4.73 3.09
C LEU A 136 5.05 3.46 3.75
N LEU A 137 5.91 2.49 4.03
CA LEU A 137 5.55 1.13 4.47
C LEU A 137 4.50 1.11 5.59
N VAL A 138 4.74 1.84 6.67
CA VAL A 138 3.84 1.88 7.84
C VAL A 138 2.48 2.49 7.49
N LEU A 139 2.46 3.48 6.59
CA LEU A 139 1.23 4.10 6.10
C LEU A 139 0.42 3.10 5.25
N HIS A 140 1.09 2.35 4.36
CA HIS A 140 0.43 1.30 3.58
C HIS A 140 -0.18 0.20 4.46
N PHE A 141 0.51 -0.21 5.52
CA PHE A 141 -0.06 -1.13 6.50
C PHE A 141 -1.31 -0.57 7.20
N SER A 142 -1.39 0.74 7.38
CA SER A 142 -2.56 1.39 7.94
C SER A 142 -3.74 1.47 6.95
N TRP A 143 -3.46 1.69 5.68
CA TRP A 143 -4.49 1.77 4.64
C TRP A 143 -5.08 0.41 4.29
N ASP A 144 -4.28 -0.64 4.34
CA ASP A 144 -4.73 -1.99 4.02
C ASP A 144 -5.35 -2.66 5.26
N GLY A 145 -6.69 -2.60 5.33
CA GLY A 145 -7.47 -3.25 6.40
C GLY A 145 -7.47 -4.78 6.33
N SER A 146 -6.95 -5.40 5.26
CA SER A 146 -6.93 -6.86 5.11
C SER A 146 -5.83 -7.53 5.93
N ALA A 147 -4.75 -6.81 6.23
CA ALA A 147 -3.62 -7.35 6.97
C ALA A 147 -3.92 -7.49 8.47
N THR A 148 -3.58 -8.64 9.05
CA THR A 148 -3.56 -8.85 10.51
C THR A 148 -2.28 -8.27 11.08
N VAL A 149 -2.38 -7.50 12.18
CA VAL A 149 -1.22 -6.95 12.89
C VAL A 149 -1.20 -7.48 14.31
N THR A 150 -0.08 -8.09 14.72
CA THR A 150 0.13 -8.62 16.06
C THR A 150 1.39 -8.02 16.70
N ASP A 151 1.35 -7.82 18.01
CA ASP A 151 2.50 -7.43 18.82
C ASP A 151 2.98 -8.68 19.58
N GLU A 152 4.18 -9.13 19.28
CA GLU A 152 4.76 -10.35 19.84
C GLU A 152 5.78 -10.07 20.95
N GLY A 153 5.78 -8.83 21.48
CA GLY A 153 6.66 -8.41 22.55
C GLY A 153 8.11 -8.26 22.12
N THR A 154 9.01 -8.21 23.10
CA THR A 154 10.45 -8.01 22.86
C THR A 154 11.10 -9.30 22.34
N GLN A 155 11.78 -9.19 21.21
CA GLN A 155 12.50 -10.28 20.54
C GLN A 155 13.92 -9.83 20.18
N LYS A 156 14.84 -10.80 19.98
CA LYS A 156 16.18 -10.52 19.49
C LYS A 156 16.15 -9.96 18.06
N LEU A 157 16.98 -8.96 17.79
CA LEU A 157 17.16 -8.42 16.44
C LEU A 157 17.70 -9.48 15.47
N PRO A 158 17.18 -9.60 14.25
CA PRO A 158 17.61 -10.60 13.27
C PRO A 158 19.02 -10.39 12.73
N LEU A 159 19.50 -9.15 12.65
CA LEU A 159 20.82 -8.80 12.12
C LEU A 159 21.76 -8.29 13.22
N GLY A 160 21.24 -7.63 14.23
CA GLY A 160 22.00 -7.01 15.32
C GLY A 160 22.13 -7.87 16.57
N ASN A 161 22.80 -7.32 17.60
CA ASN A 161 22.97 -7.96 18.90
C ASN A 161 21.99 -7.46 19.97
N GLY A 162 21.05 -6.60 19.61
CA GLY A 162 20.06 -6.00 20.50
C GLY A 162 18.76 -6.77 20.58
N SER A 163 17.76 -6.13 21.16
CA SER A 163 16.38 -6.60 21.22
C SER A 163 15.45 -5.43 20.97
N ALA A 164 14.39 -5.66 20.23
CA ALA A 164 13.35 -4.67 19.94
C ALA A 164 11.97 -5.34 20.00
N ARG A 165 10.91 -4.55 20.00
CA ARG A 165 9.54 -5.07 19.96
C ARG A 165 9.23 -5.58 18.56
N ARG A 166 8.86 -6.85 18.46
CA ARG A 166 8.45 -7.47 17.18
C ARG A 166 6.97 -7.24 16.94
N VAL A 167 6.67 -6.48 15.88
CA VAL A 167 5.31 -6.29 15.35
C VAL A 167 5.21 -7.06 14.03
N VAL A 168 4.25 -7.96 13.93
CA VAL A 168 4.06 -8.79 12.73
C VAL A 168 2.85 -8.32 11.96
N VAL A 169 3.03 -8.06 10.65
CA VAL A 169 1.98 -7.73 9.70
C VAL A 169 1.85 -8.88 8.72
N LYS A 170 0.69 -9.55 8.70
CA LYS A 170 0.45 -10.72 7.86
C LYS A 170 -0.74 -10.48 6.95
N TYR A 171 -0.52 -10.62 5.66
CA TYR A 171 -1.54 -10.54 4.63
C TYR A 171 -2.26 -11.88 4.41
N PRO A 172 -3.54 -11.88 4.05
CA PRO A 172 -4.26 -13.09 3.66
C PRO A 172 -3.61 -13.70 2.41
N SER A 173 -3.78 -15.02 2.22
CA SER A 173 -3.19 -15.75 1.08
C SER A 173 -3.80 -15.38 -0.27
N GLU A 174 -4.93 -14.69 -0.28
CA GLU A 174 -5.67 -14.30 -1.48
C GLU A 174 -6.10 -12.83 -1.41
N GLY A 175 -6.13 -12.17 -2.55
CA GLY A 175 -6.53 -10.78 -2.69
C GLY A 175 -5.46 -9.76 -2.30
N GLY A 176 -5.74 -8.48 -2.55
CA GLY A 176 -4.83 -7.37 -2.22
C GLY A 176 -3.57 -7.31 -3.08
N TYR A 177 -2.64 -6.45 -2.67
CA TYR A 177 -1.37 -6.22 -3.37
C TYR A 177 -0.26 -7.20 -2.97
N ALA A 178 -0.36 -7.79 -1.79
CA ALA A 178 0.70 -8.57 -1.16
C ALA A 178 0.17 -9.92 -0.61
N PRO A 179 -0.54 -10.75 -1.42
CA PRO A 179 -1.17 -11.96 -0.93
C PRO A 179 -0.16 -12.91 -0.32
N GLY A 180 -0.39 -13.31 0.94
CA GLY A 180 0.43 -14.22 1.70
C GLY A 180 1.73 -13.64 2.25
N ASP A 181 2.05 -12.38 1.97
CA ASP A 181 3.25 -11.73 2.48
C ASP A 181 3.17 -11.55 4.01
N THR A 182 4.32 -11.70 4.67
CA THR A 182 4.46 -11.44 6.10
C THR A 182 5.65 -10.53 6.35
N TRP A 183 5.44 -9.52 7.19
CA TRP A 183 6.46 -8.59 7.64
C TRP A 183 6.65 -8.72 9.14
N GLU A 184 7.88 -8.87 9.58
CA GLU A 184 8.28 -8.78 10.98
C GLU A 184 9.05 -7.47 11.14
N LEU A 185 8.49 -6.55 11.89
CA LEU A 185 9.06 -5.23 12.14
C LEU A 185 9.63 -5.20 13.54
N TYR A 186 10.90 -4.91 13.68
CA TYR A 186 11.58 -4.79 14.97
C TYR A 186 11.64 -3.32 15.34
N VAL A 187 10.80 -2.93 16.29
CA VAL A 187 10.51 -1.54 16.66
C VAL A 187 11.23 -1.18 17.94
N GLY A 188 12.09 -0.16 17.87
CA GLY A 188 12.85 0.37 18.99
C GLY A 188 12.00 1.13 20.01
N ALA A 189 12.64 1.56 21.09
CA ALA A 189 11.99 2.29 22.18
C ALA A 189 11.43 3.67 21.75
N ASP A 190 11.93 4.22 20.65
CA ASP A 190 11.47 5.47 20.03
C ASP A 190 10.34 5.27 19.02
N ASN A 191 9.76 4.07 18.97
CA ASN A 191 8.71 3.64 18.05
C ASN A 191 9.11 3.69 16.56
N ARG A 192 10.41 3.58 16.26
CA ARG A 192 10.93 3.46 14.90
C ARG A 192 11.33 2.01 14.62
N ILE A 193 11.18 1.57 13.38
CA ILE A 193 11.69 0.28 12.95
C ILE A 193 13.23 0.37 12.95
N GLU A 194 13.90 -0.61 13.54
CA GLU A 194 15.37 -0.74 13.49
C GLU A 194 15.78 -1.75 12.42
N GLU A 195 15.08 -2.88 12.38
CA GLU A 195 15.31 -3.96 11.44
C GLU A 195 13.97 -4.58 11.02
N PHE A 196 13.96 -5.29 9.92
CA PHE A 196 12.78 -6.05 9.49
C PHE A 196 13.16 -7.37 8.84
N VAL A 197 12.19 -8.29 8.83
CA VAL A 197 12.20 -9.51 8.03
C VAL A 197 10.93 -9.54 7.19
N TYR A 198 11.10 -9.70 5.89
CA TYR A 198 10.02 -9.90 4.95
C TYR A 198 10.02 -11.33 4.44
N HIS A 199 8.88 -11.97 4.50
CA HIS A 199 8.63 -13.28 3.92
C HIS A 199 7.65 -13.10 2.76
N GLY A 200 8.13 -13.31 1.53
CA GLY A 200 7.29 -13.32 0.35
C GLY A 200 6.40 -14.56 0.32
N GLY A 201 5.11 -14.38 0.22
CA GLY A 201 4.11 -15.44 0.19
C GLY A 201 3.21 -15.38 -1.04
N GLY A 202 2.46 -16.44 -1.27
CA GLY A 202 1.40 -16.50 -2.28
C GLY A 202 1.83 -16.85 -3.71
N PRO A 203 0.85 -17.22 -4.55
CA PRO A 203 1.08 -17.53 -5.96
C PRO A 203 1.42 -16.25 -6.75
N GLY A 204 2.44 -16.30 -7.58
CA GLY A 204 2.90 -15.16 -8.40
C GLY A 204 4.12 -14.43 -7.85
N THR A 205 4.65 -14.81 -6.70
CA THR A 205 5.86 -14.21 -6.09
C THR A 205 7.18 -14.65 -6.73
N GLN A 206 7.16 -15.34 -7.86
CA GLN A 206 8.37 -15.88 -8.53
C GLN A 206 9.43 -14.83 -8.88
N LYS A 207 9.06 -13.55 -8.92
CA LYS A 207 9.96 -12.42 -9.20
C LYS A 207 10.33 -11.60 -7.96
N ARG A 208 9.85 -11.98 -6.76
CA ARG A 208 10.13 -11.29 -5.50
C ARG A 208 11.00 -12.18 -4.61
N PRO A 209 11.86 -11.59 -3.73
CA PRO A 209 12.57 -12.35 -2.73
C PRO A 209 11.59 -13.16 -1.87
N LYS A 210 11.96 -14.37 -1.51
CA LYS A 210 11.22 -15.18 -0.53
C LYS A 210 11.53 -14.75 0.89
N LEU A 211 12.77 -14.33 1.11
CA LEU A 211 13.25 -13.82 2.39
C LEU A 211 14.10 -12.60 2.16
N LEU A 212 13.71 -11.48 2.77
CA LEU A 212 14.50 -10.26 2.78
C LEU A 212 14.66 -9.80 4.23
N MET A 213 15.89 -9.55 4.66
CA MET A 213 16.22 -9.02 5.97
C MET A 213 17.09 -7.81 5.79
N ALA A 214 16.73 -6.68 6.40
CA ALA A 214 17.55 -5.48 6.33
C ALA A 214 17.35 -4.57 7.55
N THR A 215 18.30 -3.66 7.72
CA THR A 215 18.17 -2.53 8.64
C THR A 215 17.16 -1.53 8.10
N TRP A 216 16.65 -0.69 9.00
CA TRP A 216 15.75 0.42 8.67
C TRP A 216 16.32 1.68 9.31
N THR A 217 17.11 2.44 8.57
CA THR A 217 18.04 3.45 9.11
C THR A 217 18.00 4.77 8.32
N ASP A 218 18.86 5.69 8.71
CA ASP A 218 19.01 7.02 8.10
C ASP A 218 17.67 7.78 8.04
N TYR A 219 17.07 7.95 9.22
CA TYR A 219 15.79 8.63 9.37
C TYR A 219 15.93 10.13 9.16
N LYS A 220 15.11 10.68 8.26
CA LYS A 220 15.06 12.09 7.90
C LYS A 220 13.65 12.63 8.00
N LYS A 221 13.50 13.90 8.37
CA LYS A 221 12.24 14.61 8.38
C LYS A 221 11.99 15.32 7.07
N ALA A 222 10.86 15.01 6.41
CA ALA A 222 10.34 15.72 5.26
C ALA A 222 8.98 16.35 5.63
N GLY A 223 8.97 17.61 6.01
CA GLY A 223 7.77 18.25 6.59
C GLY A 223 7.31 17.52 7.86
N PRO A 224 6.04 17.07 7.94
CA PRO A 224 5.54 16.32 9.10
C PRO A 224 6.00 14.86 9.11
N LEU A 225 6.51 14.34 7.99
CA LEU A 225 6.82 12.92 7.84
C LEU A 225 8.24 12.60 8.29
N LEU A 226 8.40 11.46 8.95
CA LEU A 226 9.68 10.84 9.25
C LEU A 226 9.87 9.66 8.27
N ILE A 227 10.92 9.73 7.46
CA ILE A 227 11.22 8.75 6.40
C ILE A 227 12.54 8.07 6.71
N SER A 228 12.56 6.75 6.70
CA SER A 228 13.81 5.98 6.68
C SER A 228 14.33 5.93 5.24
N THR A 229 15.61 6.26 5.06
CA THR A 229 16.16 6.44 3.71
C THR A 229 17.26 5.44 3.34
N ASP A 230 17.70 4.54 4.23
CA ASP A 230 18.70 3.52 3.90
C ASP A 230 18.37 2.16 4.56
N HIS A 231 18.33 1.10 3.75
CA HIS A 231 18.02 -0.27 4.16
C HIS A 231 19.09 -1.20 3.61
N ARG A 232 19.88 -1.81 4.48
CA ARG A 232 21.00 -2.69 4.12
C ARG A 232 20.80 -4.07 4.69
N GLY A 233 20.97 -5.09 3.85
CA GLY A 233 20.79 -6.46 4.29
C GLY A 233 20.96 -7.47 3.18
N THR A 234 20.08 -8.46 3.15
CA THR A 234 20.12 -9.53 2.16
C THR A 234 18.73 -9.85 1.61
N ALA A 235 18.69 -10.25 0.34
CA ALA A 235 17.52 -10.82 -0.31
C ALA A 235 17.88 -12.23 -0.79
N ASP A 236 17.22 -13.25 -0.25
CA ASP A 236 17.53 -14.67 -0.46
C ASP A 236 19.02 -14.99 -0.29
N GLY A 237 19.64 -14.38 0.74
CA GLY A 237 21.05 -14.54 1.08
C GLY A 237 22.04 -13.69 0.27
N ASN A 238 21.59 -12.98 -0.77
CA ASN A 238 22.44 -12.09 -1.55
C ASN A 238 22.44 -10.65 -0.97
N PRO A 239 23.58 -9.95 -0.94
CA PRO A 239 23.64 -8.59 -0.46
C PRO A 239 22.66 -7.67 -1.20
N LEU A 240 21.98 -6.81 -0.45
CA LEU A 240 21.03 -5.82 -0.96
C LEU A 240 21.18 -4.51 -0.19
N ARG A 241 21.14 -3.41 -0.93
CA ARG A 241 20.85 -2.10 -0.40
C ARG A 241 19.70 -1.48 -1.15
N LEU A 242 18.65 -1.08 -0.44
CA LEU A 242 17.54 -0.28 -0.93
C LEU A 242 17.62 1.07 -0.24
N PHE A 243 17.58 2.17 -1.00
CA PHE A 243 17.67 3.49 -0.39
C PHE A 243 16.92 4.55 -1.19
N PHE A 244 16.60 5.64 -0.50
CA PHE A 244 15.92 6.80 -1.08
C PHE A 244 16.84 8.02 -1.08
N SER A 245 16.90 8.72 -2.21
CA SER A 245 17.54 10.04 -2.33
C SER A 245 16.49 11.07 -2.77
N ASP A 246 16.87 12.36 -2.68
CA ASP A 246 16.07 13.50 -3.14
C ASP A 246 14.64 13.53 -2.58
N VAL A 247 14.47 12.98 -1.36
CA VAL A 247 13.16 12.96 -0.70
C VAL A 247 12.75 14.37 -0.31
N SER A 248 11.58 14.80 -0.76
CA SER A 248 11.01 16.10 -0.40
C SER A 248 9.48 16.04 -0.44
N VAL A 249 8.84 16.89 0.34
CA VAL A 249 7.39 17.04 0.34
C VAL A 249 6.99 18.49 0.07
N LYS A 250 5.86 18.67 -0.57
CA LYS A 250 5.16 19.94 -0.69
C LYS A 250 3.89 19.85 0.14
N LEU A 251 3.65 20.84 0.99
CA LEU A 251 2.47 20.88 1.85
C LEU A 251 1.36 21.66 1.18
N THR A 252 0.12 21.30 1.48
CA THR A 252 -1.06 22.00 0.98
C THR A 252 -1.01 23.48 1.34
N GLY A 253 -1.18 24.36 0.34
CA GLY A 253 -1.12 25.81 0.50
C GLY A 253 0.28 26.39 0.57
N SER A 254 1.33 25.61 0.31
CA SER A 254 2.73 26.07 0.22
C SER A 254 3.27 25.89 -1.20
N ASP A 255 4.01 26.87 -1.70
CA ASP A 255 4.73 26.76 -2.97
C ASP A 255 6.11 26.13 -2.83
N ASN A 256 6.59 25.98 -1.59
CA ASN A 256 7.94 25.51 -1.30
C ASN A 256 7.98 24.01 -1.06
N TRP A 257 9.05 23.38 -1.56
CA TRP A 257 9.44 22.02 -1.22
C TRP A 257 10.23 22.01 0.09
N VAL A 258 9.92 21.04 0.95
CA VAL A 258 10.64 20.76 2.20
C VAL A 258 11.45 19.49 1.97
N ASN A 259 12.76 19.64 1.85
CA ASN A 259 13.68 18.52 1.68
C ASN A 259 13.83 17.72 2.96
N ALA A 260 13.98 16.40 2.83
CA ALA A 260 14.30 15.53 3.96
C ALA A 260 15.71 15.82 4.50
N GLN A 261 15.81 16.00 5.83
CA GLN A 261 17.06 16.29 6.54
C GLN A 261 17.06 15.70 7.94
#